data_0d0a2b13a9f79ba762d89de9067ae014
#
_entry.id   0d0a2b13a9f79ba762d89de9067ae014
#
_cell.length_a   1.000
_cell.length_b   1.000
_cell.length_c   1.000
_cell.angle_alpha   90.00
_cell.angle_beta   90.00
_cell.angle_gamma   90.00
#
_symmetry.space_group_name_H-M   'P 1'
#
loop_
_entity.id
_entity.type
_entity.pdbx_description
1 polymer ?
#
loop_
_entity_poly.entity_id
_entity_poly.type
_entity_poly.pdbx_seq_one_letter_code
_entity_poly.pdbx_strand_id
1 'polypeptide(L)'
;DSLQPQAPAYQYDHELNVIDDNYRNYYQVFVYSFCDSNGDGVGDLAGVTSRLDYIQDMGFNGIWLSPIMPSDSYHKYSVKDYYAIDEQYGTMEDFEELAAECKKRGIKLLIDLVMNHSSNEHEWFRHASESLRSDPCGAAEDEPCLNDNICPVHDPYIDYYYFADEKPVGTNSWYQTGSHWYQAVFSEHMPELNLDNPAVRSEFEKIAD
;
A
#
# COMPACT_ATOMS: atom_id res chain seq x y z
N ASP A 1 39.06 -20.36 -4.98
CA ASP A 1 38.33 -19.84 -3.81
C ASP A 1 37.78 -18.47 -4.16
N SER A 2 36.55 -18.46 -4.67
CA SER A 2 35.82 -17.21 -4.96
C SER A 2 35.16 -16.75 -3.65
N LEU A 3 35.73 -15.72 -3.03
CA LEU A 3 35.10 -14.99 -1.95
C LEU A 3 33.81 -14.35 -2.49
N GLN A 4 32.66 -14.93 -2.17
CA GLN A 4 31.40 -14.22 -2.35
C GLN A 4 31.42 -13.00 -1.42
N PRO A 5 31.03 -11.80 -1.93
CA PRO A 5 30.89 -10.64 -1.06
C PRO A 5 29.83 -10.97 0.01
N GLN A 6 30.24 -10.95 1.26
CA GLN A 6 29.28 -11.00 2.36
C GLN A 6 28.43 -9.74 2.30
N ALA A 7 27.11 -9.92 2.27
CA ALA A 7 26.20 -8.80 2.45
C ALA A 7 26.55 -8.09 3.78
N PRO A 8 26.55 -6.74 3.82
CA PRO A 8 26.81 -6.02 5.04
C PRO A 8 25.82 -6.49 6.12
N ALA A 9 26.35 -6.80 7.31
CA ALA A 9 25.52 -7.13 8.44
C ALA A 9 24.62 -5.93 8.75
N TYR A 10 23.31 -6.12 8.65
CA TYR A 10 22.33 -5.11 8.99
C TYR A 10 22.44 -4.82 10.50
N GLN A 11 22.78 -3.59 10.86
CA GLN A 11 22.80 -3.15 12.25
C GLN A 11 21.48 -2.47 12.56
N TYR A 12 20.73 -3.02 13.48
CA TYR A 12 19.52 -2.41 14.02
C TYR A 12 19.91 -1.40 15.10
N ASP A 13 19.37 -0.19 15.04
CA ASP A 13 19.64 0.89 16.00
C ASP A 13 18.84 0.73 17.32
N HIS A 14 17.97 -0.27 17.41
CA HIS A 14 17.11 -0.52 18.56
C HIS A 14 17.02 -2.03 18.85
N GLU A 15 16.70 -2.37 20.08
CA GLU A 15 16.46 -3.76 20.47
C GLU A 15 15.31 -4.34 19.64
N LEU A 16 15.65 -5.29 18.77
CA LEU A 16 14.65 -6.09 18.09
C LEU A 16 13.90 -6.90 19.16
N ASN A 17 12.62 -6.60 19.29
CA ASN A 17 11.72 -7.46 20.03
C ASN A 17 11.44 -8.70 19.16
N VAL A 18 12.39 -9.64 19.15
CA VAL A 18 12.25 -10.91 18.44
C VAL A 18 11.21 -11.73 19.17
N ILE A 19 9.98 -11.64 18.71
CA ILE A 19 8.92 -12.55 19.16
C ILE A 19 9.20 -13.88 18.45
N ASP A 20 9.46 -14.92 19.22
CA ASP A 20 9.53 -16.29 18.73
C ASP A 20 8.11 -16.75 18.36
N ASP A 21 7.73 -16.47 17.11
CA ASP A 21 6.39 -16.67 16.60
C ASP A 21 6.35 -17.71 15.46
N ASN A 22 7.41 -18.50 15.30
CA ASN A 22 7.56 -19.48 14.23
C ASN A 22 6.63 -20.71 14.36
N TYR A 23 5.90 -20.82 15.46
CA TYR A 23 4.89 -21.88 15.71
C TYR A 23 3.50 -21.52 15.19
N ARG A 24 3.29 -20.31 14.65
CA ARG A 24 1.96 -19.88 14.19
C ARG A 24 1.62 -20.49 12.84
N ASN A 25 0.36 -20.90 12.74
CA ASN A 25 -0.28 -21.23 11.49
C ASN A 25 -1.17 -20.07 11.07
N TYR A 26 -0.96 -19.55 9.87
CA TYR A 26 -1.74 -18.43 9.34
C TYR A 26 -2.83 -18.91 8.38
N TYR A 27 -4.02 -18.34 8.54
CA TYR A 27 -5.14 -18.48 7.63
C TYR A 27 -5.22 -17.19 6.79
N GLN A 28 -4.99 -17.29 5.50
CA GLN A 28 -5.15 -16.15 4.61
C GLN A 28 -6.62 -15.91 4.33
N VAL A 29 -7.08 -14.69 4.51
CA VAL A 29 -8.46 -14.26 4.25
C VAL A 29 -8.48 -13.25 3.12
N PHE A 30 -9.17 -13.60 2.04
CA PHE A 30 -9.62 -12.63 1.04
C PHE A 30 -11.03 -12.18 1.47
N VAL A 31 -11.11 -11.00 2.08
CA VAL A 31 -12.31 -10.51 2.76
C VAL A 31 -13.52 -10.53 1.83
N TYR A 32 -13.36 -10.08 0.58
CA TYR A 32 -14.42 -10.01 -0.43
C TYR A 32 -15.27 -11.28 -0.55
N SER A 33 -14.64 -12.46 -0.46
CA SER A 33 -15.30 -13.75 -0.66
C SER A 33 -15.43 -14.61 0.60
N PHE A 34 -15.07 -14.10 1.78
CA PHE A 34 -14.96 -14.93 2.97
C PHE A 34 -16.29 -15.07 3.71
N CYS A 35 -16.87 -13.97 4.18
CA CYS A 35 -18.14 -13.98 4.90
C CYS A 35 -18.83 -12.63 4.76
N ASP A 36 -20.02 -12.63 4.19
CA ASP A 36 -20.92 -11.51 4.06
C ASP A 36 -21.81 -11.44 5.31
N SER A 37 -21.71 -10.38 6.10
CA SER A 37 -22.48 -10.21 7.32
C SER A 37 -23.77 -9.39 7.13
N ASN A 38 -23.82 -8.55 6.09
CA ASN A 38 -24.89 -7.61 5.84
C ASN A 38 -25.84 -8.04 4.71
N GLY A 39 -25.47 -9.04 3.91
CA GLY A 39 -26.30 -9.63 2.85
C GLY A 39 -26.23 -8.90 1.51
N ASP A 40 -25.18 -8.11 1.27
CA ASP A 40 -24.99 -7.36 0.02
C ASP A 40 -24.28 -8.16 -1.09
N GLY A 41 -23.79 -9.36 -0.77
CA GLY A 41 -23.08 -10.25 -1.69
C GLY A 41 -21.56 -10.08 -1.65
N VAL A 42 -21.03 -9.23 -0.78
CA VAL A 42 -19.60 -9.00 -0.57
C VAL A 42 -19.22 -9.35 0.87
N GLY A 43 -18.14 -10.07 1.07
CA GLY A 43 -17.61 -10.34 2.41
C GLY A 43 -17.07 -9.06 3.04
N ASP A 44 -17.17 -8.97 4.37
CA ASP A 44 -16.80 -7.77 5.14
C ASP A 44 -16.04 -8.10 6.43
N LEU A 45 -15.50 -7.09 7.11
CA LEU A 45 -14.69 -7.26 8.33
C LEU A 45 -15.53 -7.80 9.51
N ALA A 46 -16.80 -7.40 9.62
CA ALA A 46 -17.70 -7.93 10.61
C ALA A 46 -17.99 -9.43 10.36
N GLY A 47 -18.08 -9.83 9.09
CA GLY A 47 -18.15 -11.22 8.68
C GLY A 47 -16.90 -12.01 9.10
N VAL A 48 -15.70 -11.44 8.90
CA VAL A 48 -14.44 -12.07 9.39
C VAL A 48 -14.49 -12.23 10.90
N THR A 49 -14.87 -11.18 11.64
CA THR A 49 -15.01 -11.19 13.10
C THR A 49 -15.94 -12.29 13.56
N SER A 50 -17.08 -12.45 12.89
CA SER A 50 -18.08 -13.50 13.20
C SER A 50 -17.58 -14.93 13.02
N ARG A 51 -16.46 -15.12 12.29
CA ARG A 51 -15.88 -16.43 11.96
C ARG A 51 -14.56 -16.73 12.67
N LEU A 52 -14.17 -15.93 13.63
CA LEU A 52 -12.91 -16.15 14.38
C LEU A 52 -12.88 -17.49 15.14
N ASP A 53 -14.02 -17.90 15.71
CA ASP A 53 -14.11 -19.20 16.39
C ASP A 53 -13.90 -20.35 15.40
N TYR A 54 -14.49 -20.27 14.19
CA TYR A 54 -14.26 -21.25 13.13
C TYR A 54 -12.78 -21.35 12.75
N ILE A 55 -12.07 -20.22 12.59
CA ILE A 55 -10.65 -20.19 12.26
C ILE A 55 -9.83 -20.81 13.40
N GLN A 56 -10.15 -20.48 14.65
CA GLN A 56 -9.49 -21.02 15.84
C GLN A 56 -9.72 -22.52 16.00
N ASP A 57 -10.94 -23.00 15.80
CA ASP A 57 -11.30 -24.42 15.90
C ASP A 57 -10.59 -25.28 14.85
N MET A 58 -10.22 -24.69 13.71
CA MET A 58 -9.38 -25.33 12.69
C MET A 58 -7.90 -25.39 13.07
N GLY A 59 -7.49 -24.79 14.20
CA GLY A 59 -6.12 -24.81 14.70
C GLY A 59 -5.25 -23.66 14.18
N PHE A 60 -5.83 -22.64 13.52
CA PHE A 60 -5.09 -21.44 13.14
C PHE A 60 -5.01 -20.46 14.30
N ASN A 61 -3.85 -19.86 14.49
CA ASN A 61 -3.58 -18.85 15.51
C ASN A 61 -2.98 -17.56 14.94
N GLY A 62 -3.06 -17.40 13.63
CA GLY A 62 -2.76 -16.19 12.89
C GLY A 62 -3.72 -16.02 11.71
N ILE A 63 -4.01 -14.78 11.36
CA ILE A 63 -4.79 -14.38 10.18
C ILE A 63 -3.94 -13.42 9.36
N TRP A 64 -3.93 -13.62 8.05
CA TRP A 64 -3.38 -12.69 7.09
C TRP A 64 -4.51 -12.20 6.19
N LEU A 65 -4.87 -10.92 6.31
CA LEU A 65 -5.82 -10.27 5.42
C LEU A 65 -5.11 -9.84 4.13
N SER A 66 -5.65 -10.23 2.98
CA SER A 66 -5.36 -9.54 1.71
C SER A 66 -5.75 -8.06 1.84
N PRO A 67 -5.30 -7.15 0.94
CA PRO A 67 -5.50 -5.71 1.14
C PRO A 67 -6.95 -5.34 1.43
N ILE A 68 -7.13 -4.41 2.38
CA ILE A 68 -8.44 -3.97 2.88
C ILE A 68 -8.70 -2.47 2.67
N MET A 69 -7.73 -1.77 2.07
CA MET A 69 -7.79 -0.35 1.77
C MET A 69 -8.68 -0.07 0.55
N PRO A 70 -9.20 1.17 0.40
CA PRO A 70 -9.99 1.59 -0.76
C PRO A 70 -9.31 1.28 -2.09
N SER A 71 -10.03 0.62 -2.99
CA SER A 71 -9.52 0.21 -4.29
C SER A 71 -10.66 -0.02 -5.28
N ASP A 72 -10.47 0.36 -6.55
CA ASP A 72 -11.40 0.03 -7.62
C ASP A 72 -11.24 -1.40 -8.12
N SER A 73 -10.12 -2.05 -7.80
CA SER A 73 -9.88 -3.42 -8.22
C SER A 73 -10.54 -4.42 -7.28
N TYR A 74 -11.07 -5.50 -7.87
CA TYR A 74 -11.64 -6.64 -7.14
C TYR A 74 -10.68 -7.20 -6.07
N HIS A 75 -9.40 -7.30 -6.39
CA HIS A 75 -8.38 -7.86 -5.50
C HIS A 75 -7.81 -6.88 -4.48
N LYS A 76 -8.19 -5.58 -4.54
CA LYS A 76 -7.80 -4.49 -3.64
C LYS A 76 -6.29 -4.12 -3.64
N TYR A 77 -5.48 -4.65 -4.57
CA TYR A 77 -4.06 -4.29 -4.67
C TYR A 77 -3.82 -2.91 -5.31
N SER A 78 -4.80 -2.28 -5.97
CA SER A 78 -4.71 -0.90 -6.46
C SER A 78 -5.17 0.07 -5.37
N VAL A 79 -4.30 0.35 -4.40
CA VAL A 79 -4.66 1.15 -3.22
C VAL A 79 -4.83 2.63 -3.57
N LYS A 80 -5.98 3.20 -3.21
CA LYS A 80 -6.32 4.62 -3.42
C LYS A 80 -6.09 5.49 -2.18
N ASP A 81 -6.12 4.87 -1.00
CA ASP A 81 -5.89 5.53 0.28
C ASP A 81 -5.36 4.49 1.28
N TYR A 82 -4.18 4.72 1.83
CA TYR A 82 -3.55 3.81 2.79
C TYR A 82 -4.06 3.99 4.23
N TYR A 83 -4.79 5.08 4.50
CA TYR A 83 -5.28 5.43 5.84
C TYR A 83 -6.76 5.11 6.07
N ALA A 84 -7.41 4.47 5.10
CA ALA A 84 -8.83 4.14 5.17
C ALA A 84 -9.09 2.65 4.95
N ILE A 85 -10.25 2.19 5.40
CA ILE A 85 -10.82 0.88 5.07
C ILE A 85 -11.74 1.05 3.85
N ASP A 86 -11.72 0.08 2.93
CA ASP A 86 -12.64 0.06 1.79
C ASP A 86 -14.08 -0.02 2.28
N GLU A 87 -14.95 0.86 1.79
CA GLU A 87 -16.36 0.96 2.21
C GLU A 87 -17.16 -0.34 2.02
N GLN A 88 -16.75 -1.19 1.06
CA GLN A 88 -17.35 -2.51 0.87
C GLN A 88 -17.02 -3.48 2.01
N TYR A 89 -15.91 -3.23 2.73
CA TYR A 89 -15.44 -4.09 3.80
C TYR A 89 -15.85 -3.60 5.19
N GLY A 90 -16.36 -2.39 5.29
CA GLY A 90 -16.80 -1.79 6.54
C GLY A 90 -16.07 -0.51 6.91
N THR A 91 -15.87 -0.29 8.18
CA THR A 91 -15.31 0.94 8.75
C THR A 91 -13.99 0.66 9.50
N MET A 92 -13.33 1.71 9.94
CA MET A 92 -12.17 1.59 10.82
C MET A 92 -12.55 0.96 12.17
N GLU A 93 -13.73 1.25 12.68
CA GLU A 93 -14.27 0.66 13.90
C GLU A 93 -14.47 -0.86 13.76
N ASP A 94 -14.91 -1.34 12.60
CA ASP A 94 -15.04 -2.79 12.32
C ASP A 94 -13.66 -3.45 12.30
N PHE A 95 -12.65 -2.77 11.77
CA PHE A 95 -11.26 -3.24 11.80
C PHE A 95 -10.69 -3.28 13.21
N GLU A 96 -10.92 -2.23 14.01
CA GLU A 96 -10.50 -2.17 15.42
C GLU A 96 -11.18 -3.28 16.24
N GLU A 97 -12.47 -3.56 15.99
CA GLU A 97 -13.18 -4.68 16.61
C GLU A 97 -12.55 -6.02 16.25
N LEU A 98 -12.27 -6.25 14.96
CA LEU A 98 -11.59 -7.46 14.50
C LEU A 98 -10.23 -7.64 15.20
N ALA A 99 -9.43 -6.57 15.26
CA ALA A 99 -8.12 -6.58 15.91
C ALA A 99 -8.22 -6.92 17.41
N ALA A 100 -9.21 -6.32 18.10
CA ALA A 100 -9.48 -6.57 19.52
C ALA A 100 -9.93 -8.02 19.75
N GLU A 101 -10.82 -8.55 18.92
CA GLU A 101 -11.32 -9.92 19.03
C GLU A 101 -10.24 -10.97 18.70
N CYS A 102 -9.37 -10.70 17.71
CA CYS A 102 -8.18 -11.50 17.45
C CYS A 102 -7.25 -11.54 18.67
N LYS A 103 -6.98 -10.37 19.27
CA LYS A 103 -6.13 -10.25 20.45
C LYS A 103 -6.68 -11.04 21.65
N LYS A 104 -7.98 -10.98 21.91
CA LYS A 104 -8.64 -11.77 22.98
C LYS A 104 -8.47 -13.26 22.81
N ARG A 105 -8.41 -13.75 21.57
CA ARG A 105 -8.26 -15.17 21.22
C ARG A 105 -6.78 -15.61 21.07
N GLY A 106 -5.82 -14.70 21.21
CA GLY A 106 -4.41 -14.96 20.94
C GLY A 106 -4.11 -15.18 19.46
N ILE A 107 -4.99 -14.75 18.56
CA ILE A 107 -4.81 -14.77 17.10
C ILE A 107 -3.97 -13.56 16.70
N LYS A 108 -2.89 -13.79 15.96
CA LYS A 108 -2.09 -12.71 15.34
C LYS A 108 -2.77 -12.23 14.07
N LEU A 109 -3.02 -10.93 13.98
CA LEU A 109 -3.58 -10.32 12.77
C LEU A 109 -2.46 -9.66 11.96
N LEU A 110 -2.36 -9.98 10.68
CA LEU A 110 -1.49 -9.38 9.69
C LEU A 110 -2.34 -8.75 8.58
N ILE A 111 -1.92 -7.61 8.09
CA ILE A 111 -2.52 -6.93 6.93
C ILE A 111 -1.49 -6.92 5.81
N ASP A 112 -1.95 -7.13 4.58
CA ASP A 112 -1.13 -6.98 3.38
C ASP A 112 -0.92 -5.48 3.12
N LEU A 113 0.30 -4.99 3.30
CA LEU A 113 0.68 -3.61 3.03
C LEU A 113 1.33 -3.50 1.64
N VAL A 114 0.60 -2.91 0.69
CA VAL A 114 1.02 -2.78 -0.70
C VAL A 114 2.00 -1.62 -0.86
N MET A 115 3.31 -1.89 -0.76
CA MET A 115 4.36 -0.87 -0.80
C MET A 115 4.99 -0.68 -2.19
N ASN A 116 4.81 -1.62 -3.12
CA ASN A 116 5.47 -1.57 -4.43
C ASN A 116 4.84 -0.51 -5.35
N HIS A 117 3.54 -0.30 -5.26
CA HIS A 117 2.77 0.58 -6.13
C HIS A 117 1.53 1.11 -5.40
N SER A 118 0.98 2.20 -5.90
CA SER A 118 -0.36 2.66 -5.53
C SER A 118 -1.35 2.47 -6.69
N SER A 119 -2.60 2.86 -6.52
CA SER A 119 -3.51 3.10 -7.64
C SER A 119 -3.10 4.36 -8.42
N ASN A 120 -3.36 4.39 -9.73
CA ASN A 120 -3.29 5.63 -10.50
C ASN A 120 -4.39 6.64 -10.10
N GLU A 121 -5.38 6.21 -9.30
CA GLU A 121 -6.38 7.08 -8.67
C GLU A 121 -5.97 7.55 -7.27
N HIS A 122 -4.82 7.11 -6.74
CA HIS A 122 -4.28 7.60 -5.48
C HIS A 122 -3.95 9.09 -5.58
N GLU A 123 -4.21 9.85 -4.53
CA GLU A 123 -3.99 11.30 -4.47
C GLU A 123 -2.57 11.67 -4.91
N TRP A 124 -1.55 10.98 -4.44
CA TRP A 124 -0.15 11.24 -4.80
C TRP A 124 0.10 11.15 -6.31
N PHE A 125 -0.41 10.10 -6.96
CA PHE A 125 -0.20 9.92 -8.40
C PHE A 125 -1.00 10.92 -9.22
N ARG A 126 -2.26 11.17 -8.83
CA ARG A 126 -3.10 12.16 -9.51
C ARG A 126 -2.47 13.53 -9.46
N HIS A 127 -1.97 13.93 -8.28
CA HIS A 127 -1.30 15.21 -8.08
C HIS A 127 -0.03 15.32 -8.93
N ALA A 128 0.88 14.34 -8.84
CA ALA A 128 2.09 14.28 -9.66
C ALA A 128 1.79 14.32 -11.17
N SER A 129 0.81 13.55 -11.62
CA SER A 129 0.39 13.48 -13.03
C SER A 129 -0.23 14.80 -13.53
N GLU A 130 -0.97 15.52 -12.69
CA GLU A 130 -1.51 16.85 -13.00
C GLU A 130 -0.40 17.89 -13.08
N SER A 131 0.53 17.87 -12.12
CA SER A 131 1.68 18.77 -12.09
C SER A 131 2.57 18.63 -13.32
N LEU A 132 2.84 17.41 -13.76
CA LEU A 132 3.63 17.14 -14.97
C LEU A 132 2.94 17.62 -16.28
N ARG A 133 1.63 17.84 -16.24
CA ARG A 133 0.85 18.37 -17.37
C ARG A 133 0.67 19.90 -17.33
N SER A 134 1.03 20.51 -16.21
CA SER A 134 0.88 21.94 -15.96
C SER A 134 2.13 22.71 -16.39
N ASP A 135 1.97 23.99 -16.65
CA ASP A 135 3.10 24.89 -16.87
C ASP A 135 3.80 25.20 -15.52
N PRO A 136 5.13 25.43 -15.54
CA PRO A 136 5.84 25.91 -14.36
C PRO A 136 5.20 27.19 -13.82
N CYS A 137 5.04 27.28 -12.49
CA CYS A 137 4.38 28.43 -11.86
C CYS A 137 5.17 29.76 -11.94
N GLY A 138 6.43 29.71 -12.40
CA GLY A 138 7.30 30.87 -12.56
C GLY A 138 8.08 31.28 -11.30
N ALA A 139 7.81 30.65 -10.15
CA ALA A 139 8.67 30.78 -8.96
C ALA A 139 9.92 29.91 -9.11
N ALA A 140 11.01 30.29 -8.43
CA ALA A 140 12.20 29.47 -8.34
C ALA A 140 11.93 28.25 -7.45
N GLU A 141 12.74 27.19 -7.58
CA GLU A 141 12.58 25.92 -6.86
C GLU A 141 12.60 26.11 -5.31
N ASP A 142 13.36 27.09 -4.82
CA ASP A 142 13.50 27.44 -3.41
C ASP A 142 12.48 28.48 -2.92
N GLU A 143 11.56 28.94 -3.80
CA GLU A 143 10.50 29.89 -3.47
C GLU A 143 9.16 29.16 -3.35
N PRO A 144 8.19 29.73 -2.60
CA PRO A 144 6.84 29.16 -2.52
C PRO A 144 6.16 29.03 -3.89
N CYS A 145 5.53 27.89 -4.13
CA CYS A 145 4.77 27.68 -5.35
C CYS A 145 3.62 28.70 -5.50
N LEU A 146 3.48 29.27 -6.69
CA LEU A 146 2.41 30.20 -7.01
C LEU A 146 1.11 29.51 -7.47
N ASN A 147 1.08 28.17 -7.51
CA ASN A 147 -0.03 27.36 -8.03
C ASN A 147 -0.34 26.17 -7.12
N ASP A 148 -0.49 26.41 -5.81
CA ASP A 148 -0.87 25.42 -4.79
C ASP A 148 -0.08 24.08 -4.86
N ASN A 149 1.19 24.16 -5.22
CA ASN A 149 2.10 23.03 -5.50
C ASN A 149 1.72 22.14 -6.71
N ILE A 150 0.75 22.52 -7.51
CA ILE A 150 0.42 21.84 -8.76
C ILE A 150 1.29 22.42 -9.86
N CYS A 151 2.56 22.08 -9.87
CA CYS A 151 3.47 22.45 -10.95
C CYS A 151 4.70 21.53 -10.96
N PRO A 152 5.36 21.35 -12.12
CA PRO A 152 6.45 20.38 -12.28
C PRO A 152 7.72 20.70 -11.45
N VAL A 153 7.80 21.91 -10.87
CA VAL A 153 8.97 22.36 -10.10
C VAL A 153 8.82 22.11 -8.60
N HIS A 154 7.59 22.20 -8.06
CA HIS A 154 7.35 22.24 -6.61
C HIS A 154 6.54 21.07 -6.06
N ASP A 155 6.00 20.21 -6.93
CA ASP A 155 5.20 19.09 -6.47
C ASP A 155 6.08 17.94 -5.92
N PRO A 156 6.04 17.68 -4.61
CA PRO A 156 6.86 16.62 -4.01
C PRO A 156 6.44 15.21 -4.47
N TYR A 157 5.21 15.03 -4.94
CA TYR A 157 4.71 13.73 -5.35
C TYR A 157 5.25 13.26 -6.70
N ILE A 158 5.86 14.14 -7.50
CA ILE A 158 6.57 13.72 -8.73
C ILE A 158 7.67 12.72 -8.39
N ASP A 159 8.42 12.97 -7.32
CA ASP A 159 9.51 12.08 -6.89
C ASP A 159 9.02 10.82 -6.16
N TYR A 160 7.70 10.70 -5.91
CA TYR A 160 7.12 9.48 -5.32
C TYR A 160 7.02 8.34 -6.33
N TYR A 161 7.15 8.63 -7.62
CA TYR A 161 7.01 7.67 -8.72
C TYR A 161 8.19 7.78 -9.67
N TYR A 162 8.29 6.80 -10.58
CA TYR A 162 9.28 6.83 -11.64
C TYR A 162 8.66 7.41 -12.91
N PHE A 163 9.04 8.62 -13.27
CA PHE A 163 8.66 9.29 -14.52
C PHE A 163 9.83 9.43 -15.48
N ALA A 164 9.54 9.55 -16.78
CA ALA A 164 10.52 9.79 -17.84
C ALA A 164 9.90 10.62 -18.97
N ASP A 165 10.72 11.48 -19.61
CA ASP A 165 10.29 12.29 -20.77
C ASP A 165 10.05 11.44 -22.01
N GLU A 166 10.81 10.34 -22.16
CA GLU A 166 10.72 9.41 -23.27
C GLU A 166 10.51 7.98 -22.74
N LYS A 167 9.76 7.18 -23.52
CA LYS A 167 9.55 5.77 -23.16
C LYS A 167 10.87 5.02 -23.17
N PRO A 168 11.30 4.43 -22.03
CA PRO A 168 12.51 3.63 -21.98
C PRO A 168 12.45 2.44 -22.94
N VAL A 169 13.55 2.24 -23.68
CA VAL A 169 13.64 1.20 -24.72
C VAL A 169 13.70 -0.20 -24.09
N GLY A 170 12.96 -1.13 -24.68
CA GLY A 170 13.05 -2.55 -24.30
C GLY A 170 12.16 -2.96 -23.11
N THR A 171 11.24 -2.09 -22.67
CA THR A 171 10.29 -2.41 -21.60
C THR A 171 8.85 -2.17 -22.04
N ASN A 172 7.91 -3.01 -21.57
CA ASN A 172 6.47 -2.83 -21.77
C ASN A 172 5.77 -2.26 -20.55
N SER A 173 6.53 -1.95 -19.48
CA SER A 173 6.00 -1.54 -18.17
C SER A 173 5.95 -0.02 -18.00
N TRP A 174 5.88 0.73 -19.09
CA TRP A 174 5.79 2.19 -19.09
C TRP A 174 4.58 2.66 -19.85
N TYR A 175 3.79 3.49 -19.21
CA TYR A 175 2.53 4.04 -19.71
C TYR A 175 2.58 5.56 -19.74
N GLN A 176 1.75 6.17 -20.57
CA GLN A 176 1.81 7.61 -20.85
C GLN A 176 0.86 8.40 -19.94
N THR A 177 1.36 9.53 -19.43
CA THR A 177 0.56 10.59 -18.81
C THR A 177 0.99 11.94 -19.38
N GLY A 178 0.11 12.60 -20.13
CA GLY A 178 0.47 13.82 -20.88
C GLY A 178 1.61 13.56 -21.86
N SER A 179 2.71 14.32 -21.71
CA SER A 179 3.95 14.15 -22.49
C SER A 179 4.98 13.21 -21.84
N HIS A 180 4.71 12.75 -20.62
CA HIS A 180 5.63 11.93 -19.83
C HIS A 180 5.19 10.47 -19.79
N TRP A 181 6.11 9.61 -19.34
CA TRP A 181 5.89 8.19 -19.14
C TRP A 181 6.11 7.84 -17.67
N TYR A 182 5.29 6.95 -17.11
CA TYR A 182 5.45 6.43 -15.76
C TYR A 182 5.61 4.91 -15.77
N GLN A 183 6.35 4.41 -14.81
CA GLN A 183 6.58 2.98 -14.64
C GLN A 183 5.41 2.33 -13.89
N ALA A 184 4.93 1.18 -14.42
CA ALA A 184 3.90 0.36 -13.78
C ALA A 184 4.04 -1.10 -14.26
N VAL A 185 4.71 -1.93 -13.47
CA VAL A 185 5.07 -3.31 -13.89
C VAL A 185 3.87 -4.23 -13.94
N PHE A 186 2.95 -4.12 -12.98
CA PHE A 186 1.80 -5.00 -12.92
C PHE A 186 0.69 -4.60 -13.89
N SER A 187 0.37 -3.32 -13.97
CA SER A 187 -0.73 -2.78 -14.77
C SER A 187 -0.59 -1.26 -14.88
N GLU A 188 -1.10 -0.66 -15.95
CA GLU A 188 -1.19 0.81 -16.10
C GLU A 188 -1.94 1.50 -14.93
N HIS A 189 -2.77 0.77 -14.20
CA HIS A 189 -3.49 1.26 -13.03
C HIS A 189 -2.69 1.17 -11.73
N MET A 190 -1.44 0.67 -11.77
CA MET A 190 -0.60 0.42 -10.61
C MET A 190 0.79 1.06 -10.77
N PRO A 191 0.89 2.41 -10.76
CA PRO A 191 2.17 3.10 -10.87
C PRO A 191 3.09 2.74 -9.70
N GLU A 192 4.35 2.41 -10.03
CA GLU A 192 5.34 1.99 -9.04
C GLU A 192 5.83 3.15 -8.20
N LEU A 193 5.86 2.92 -6.88
CA LEU A 193 6.37 3.86 -5.89
C LEU A 193 7.91 3.82 -5.86
N ASN A 194 8.51 4.99 -5.82
CA ASN A 194 9.94 5.18 -5.72
C ASN A 194 10.43 4.98 -4.27
N LEU A 195 10.67 3.73 -3.88
CA LEU A 195 11.17 3.42 -2.54
C LEU A 195 12.62 3.86 -2.30
N ASP A 196 13.35 4.34 -3.32
CA ASP A 196 14.64 4.99 -3.13
C ASP A 196 14.47 6.41 -2.56
N ASN A 197 13.31 7.03 -2.74
CA ASN A 197 12.98 8.31 -2.13
C ASN A 197 12.72 8.13 -0.61
N PRO A 198 13.50 8.82 0.25
CA PRO A 198 13.31 8.73 1.71
C PRO A 198 11.94 9.24 2.19
N ALA A 199 11.33 10.19 1.46
CA ALA A 199 9.99 10.70 1.82
C ALA A 199 8.92 9.61 1.66
N VAL A 200 9.01 8.79 0.59
CA VAL A 200 8.11 7.65 0.39
C VAL A 200 8.28 6.63 1.51
N ARG A 201 9.51 6.28 1.87
CA ARG A 201 9.76 5.35 2.98
C ARG A 201 9.22 5.87 4.31
N SER A 202 9.46 7.15 4.61
CA SER A 202 8.96 7.78 5.84
C SER A 202 7.43 7.84 5.89
N GLU A 203 6.78 7.95 4.74
CA GLU A 203 5.32 7.88 4.67
C GLU A 203 4.81 6.47 4.98
N PHE A 204 5.46 5.44 4.46
CA PHE A 204 5.10 4.06 4.80
C PHE A 204 5.41 3.69 6.27
N GLU A 205 6.41 4.30 6.89
CA GLU A 205 6.63 4.19 8.34
C GLU A 205 5.41 4.71 9.12
N LYS A 206 4.86 5.87 8.74
CA LYS A 206 3.65 6.44 9.38
C LYS A 206 2.38 5.60 9.13
N ILE A 207 2.26 5.01 7.94
CA ILE A 207 1.13 4.12 7.61
C ILE A 207 1.18 2.84 8.46
N ALA A 208 2.38 2.38 8.81
CA ALA A 208 2.58 1.17 9.60
C ALA A 208 2.43 1.36 11.11
N ASP A 209 2.52 2.61 11.62
CA ASP A 209 2.36 3.00 13.03
C ASP A 209 0.88 3.14 13.44
#